data_88fdafcde74549502844cfc37737f386
#
_entry.id   88fdafcde74549502844cfc37737f386
#
_cell.length_a   1.000
_cell.length_b   1.000
_cell.length_c   1.000
_cell.angle_alpha   90.00
_cell.angle_beta   90.00
_cell.angle_gamma   90.00
#
_symmetry.space_group_name_H-M   'P 1'
#
loop_
_entity.id
_entity.type
_entity.pdbx_description
1 polymer ?
#
loop_
_entity_poly.entity_id
_entity_poly.type
_entity_poly.pdbx_seq_one_letter_code
_entity_poly.pdbx_strand_id
1 'polypeptide(L)'
;MMKTSLKFLWIVCLCVTGVYAQNDLPLQVDNSTIKPLQSLFSSRLQSNLEKQLMANPQWKKLIEQKKMAVGIVDLNDPNNAKFARVNGNYMMYAASLPKIAILLSAMDAIDKGELRETAEVKKDMRLMISKSDNQASTRMIDRLGYEKIEAVMTDPKYEFYDQQHGGGLWVGKRYGGGGDTNREPLKNLSHAATVTQVCRYYYLLANGQLVNEKRSKQMLNIMENPELHHKFVNTLDKIAPTARLFRKSGSWRTYHSDSILVWGNEPNRRYILVALIDDAGGEQIIRDLVKPVERALRNTLL
;
A
#
# COMPACT_ATOMS: atom_id res chain seq x y z
N MET A 1 -61.04 45.40 -32.87
CA MET A 1 -60.73 44.46 -31.80
C MET A 1 -59.51 43.60 -32.21
N MET A 2 -58.32 43.99 -31.76
CA MET A 2 -57.08 43.26 -32.04
C MET A 2 -56.79 42.32 -30.89
N LYS A 3 -56.70 41.01 -31.15
CA LYS A 3 -56.28 40.00 -30.18
C LYS A 3 -54.74 39.86 -30.20
N THR A 4 -54.07 40.34 -29.16
CA THR A 4 -52.66 40.14 -28.92
C THR A 4 -52.41 38.74 -28.32
N SER A 5 -51.73 37.90 -29.05
CA SER A 5 -51.34 36.57 -28.60
C SER A 5 -49.98 36.65 -27.91
N LEU A 6 -49.96 36.38 -26.57
CA LEU A 6 -48.75 36.34 -25.73
C LEU A 6 -48.10 34.95 -25.88
N LYS A 7 -46.94 34.87 -26.56
CA LYS A 7 -46.12 33.63 -26.61
C LYS A 7 -45.27 33.53 -25.37
N PHE A 8 -45.57 32.55 -24.53
CA PHE A 8 -44.72 32.15 -23.39
C PHE A 8 -43.49 31.37 -23.92
N LEU A 9 -42.33 31.93 -23.72
CA LEU A 9 -41.05 31.28 -24.04
C LEU A 9 -40.60 30.49 -22.79
N TRP A 10 -40.66 29.15 -22.84
CA TRP A 10 -40.11 28.30 -21.81
C TRP A 10 -38.59 28.19 -21.99
N ILE A 11 -37.82 28.79 -21.10
CA ILE A 11 -36.38 28.58 -20.99
C ILE A 11 -36.16 27.30 -20.20
N VAL A 12 -35.81 26.21 -20.90
CA VAL A 12 -35.34 24.97 -20.25
C VAL A 12 -33.90 25.19 -19.82
N CYS A 13 -33.70 25.42 -18.52
CA CYS A 13 -32.36 25.47 -17.94
C CYS A 13 -31.85 24.02 -17.82
N LEU A 14 -31.02 23.56 -18.79
CA LEU A 14 -30.29 22.33 -18.72
C LEU A 14 -29.20 22.50 -17.65
N CYS A 15 -29.48 22.07 -16.44
CA CYS A 15 -28.44 21.83 -15.42
C CYS A 15 -27.56 20.68 -15.90
N VAL A 16 -26.44 21.01 -16.55
CA VAL A 16 -25.36 20.06 -16.77
C VAL A 16 -24.72 19.82 -15.41
N THR A 17 -25.22 18.81 -14.68
CA THR A 17 -24.49 18.23 -13.56
C THR A 17 -23.25 17.60 -14.13
N GLY A 18 -22.12 18.30 -14.04
CA GLY A 18 -20.81 17.73 -14.32
C GLY A 18 -20.63 16.53 -13.40
N VAL A 19 -20.80 15.34 -13.93
CA VAL A 19 -20.30 14.12 -13.31
C VAL A 19 -18.78 14.29 -13.30
N TYR A 20 -18.23 14.76 -12.19
CA TYR A 20 -16.79 14.66 -11.97
C TYR A 20 -16.47 13.17 -12.00
N ALA A 21 -15.91 12.72 -13.13
CA ALA A 21 -15.37 11.38 -13.24
C ALA A 21 -14.44 11.19 -12.05
N GLN A 22 -14.81 10.27 -11.15
CA GLN A 22 -13.98 9.86 -10.05
C GLN A 22 -12.68 9.39 -10.69
N ASN A 23 -11.57 10.12 -10.48
CA ASN A 23 -10.30 9.83 -11.14
C ASN A 23 -9.92 8.37 -10.85
N ASP A 24 -10.00 7.55 -11.87
CA ASP A 24 -9.64 6.14 -11.77
C ASP A 24 -8.19 5.98 -11.33
N LEU A 25 -7.92 4.87 -10.62
CA LEU A 25 -6.55 4.47 -10.31
C LEU A 25 -5.77 4.24 -11.62
N PRO A 26 -4.42 4.36 -11.62
CA PRO A 26 -3.60 4.23 -12.82
C PRO A 26 -3.51 2.79 -13.35
N LEU A 27 -4.63 2.07 -13.37
CA LEU A 27 -4.75 0.71 -13.91
C LEU A 27 -4.84 0.69 -15.45
N GLN A 28 -4.96 1.85 -16.09
CA GLN A 28 -5.08 1.99 -17.54
C GLN A 28 -3.76 2.37 -18.21
N VAL A 29 -2.66 2.39 -17.46
CA VAL A 29 -1.34 2.64 -18.02
C VAL A 29 -0.94 1.45 -18.89
N ASP A 30 -0.45 1.71 -20.10
CA ASP A 30 0.06 0.67 -21.00
C ASP A 30 1.17 -0.13 -20.29
N ASN A 31 1.03 -1.45 -20.25
CA ASN A 31 1.99 -2.34 -19.60
C ASN A 31 3.43 -2.15 -20.10
N SER A 32 3.61 -1.77 -21.36
CA SER A 32 4.92 -1.48 -21.96
C SER A 32 5.60 -0.24 -21.38
N THR A 33 4.84 0.66 -20.73
CA THR A 33 5.35 1.90 -20.12
C THR A 33 5.67 1.76 -18.64
N ILE A 34 5.28 0.65 -17.99
CA ILE A 34 5.52 0.42 -16.57
C ILE A 34 6.99 0.07 -16.35
N LYS A 35 7.69 0.96 -15.68
CA LYS A 35 9.12 0.83 -15.38
C LYS A 35 9.33 0.08 -14.05
N PRO A 36 10.44 -0.66 -13.89
CA PRO A 36 10.82 -1.20 -12.57
C PRO A 36 10.93 -0.11 -11.52
N LEU A 37 10.44 -0.35 -10.29
CA LEU A 37 10.42 0.67 -9.23
C LEU A 37 11.79 1.32 -8.99
N GLN A 38 12.87 0.55 -9.06
CA GLN A 38 14.24 1.05 -8.83
C GLN A 38 14.65 2.08 -9.88
N SER A 39 14.20 1.96 -11.13
CA SER A 39 14.46 2.94 -12.18
C SER A 39 13.71 4.25 -12.02
N LEU A 40 12.73 4.30 -11.12
CA LEU A 40 11.96 5.49 -10.75
C LEU A 40 12.63 6.31 -9.64
N PHE A 41 13.82 5.90 -9.18
CA PHE A 41 14.53 6.63 -8.15
C PHE A 41 14.76 8.09 -8.55
N SER A 42 14.36 8.99 -7.67
CA SER A 42 14.49 10.44 -7.86
C SER A 42 15.38 11.04 -6.78
N SER A 43 16.56 11.51 -7.16
CA SER A 43 17.49 12.16 -6.23
C SER A 43 16.88 13.40 -5.56
N ARG A 44 16.06 14.16 -6.27
CA ARG A 44 15.33 15.31 -5.73
C ARG A 44 14.32 14.88 -4.66
N LEU A 45 13.49 13.88 -4.95
CA LEU A 45 12.52 13.37 -3.98
C LEU A 45 13.24 12.74 -2.77
N GLN A 46 14.35 12.03 -2.99
CA GLN A 46 15.21 11.48 -1.95
C GLN A 46 15.73 12.56 -1.01
N SER A 47 16.34 13.61 -1.54
CA SER A 47 16.87 14.72 -0.76
C SER A 47 15.77 15.42 0.06
N ASN A 48 14.59 15.64 -0.56
CA ASN A 48 13.46 16.24 0.12
C ASN A 48 12.94 15.33 1.26
N LEU A 49 12.83 14.03 1.04
CA LEU A 49 12.42 13.06 2.04
C LEU A 49 13.40 13.05 3.22
N GLU A 50 14.70 12.90 2.94
CA GLU A 50 15.74 12.89 3.97
C GLU A 50 15.74 14.19 4.79
N LYS A 51 15.65 15.35 4.15
CA LYS A 51 15.55 16.64 4.83
C LYS A 51 14.38 16.69 5.81
N GLN A 52 13.20 16.18 5.40
CA GLN A 52 12.03 16.17 6.27
C GLN A 52 12.18 15.19 7.45
N LEU A 53 12.74 14.01 7.22
CA LEU A 53 12.88 13.00 8.25
C LEU A 53 13.99 13.35 9.25
N MET A 54 15.14 13.83 8.76
CA MET A 54 16.30 14.16 9.59
C MET A 54 16.11 15.46 10.41
N ALA A 55 15.12 16.28 10.09
CA ALA A 55 14.76 17.45 10.87
C ALA A 55 14.22 17.11 12.28
N ASN A 56 13.74 15.89 12.49
CA ASN A 56 13.34 15.39 13.81
C ASN A 56 14.49 14.58 14.44
N PRO A 57 15.08 15.03 15.58
CA PRO A 57 16.23 14.35 16.19
C PRO A 57 15.96 12.90 16.61
N GLN A 58 14.74 12.58 17.09
CA GLN A 58 14.36 11.21 17.43
C GLN A 58 14.33 10.32 16.18
N TRP A 59 13.73 10.80 15.09
CA TRP A 59 13.67 10.02 13.84
C TRP A 59 15.06 9.82 13.23
N LYS A 60 15.90 10.86 13.23
CA LYS A 60 17.30 10.77 12.82
C LYS A 60 18.01 9.64 13.55
N LYS A 61 17.92 9.60 14.89
CA LYS A 61 18.52 8.52 15.71
C LYS A 61 17.99 7.15 15.35
N LEU A 62 16.66 7.00 15.16
CA LEU A 62 16.06 5.71 14.78
C LEU A 62 16.51 5.26 13.37
N ILE A 63 16.67 6.20 12.44
CA ILE A 63 17.16 5.92 11.08
C ILE A 63 18.62 5.45 11.13
N GLU A 64 19.48 6.15 11.86
CA GLU A 64 20.90 5.80 12.04
C GLU A 64 21.06 4.41 12.67
N GLN A 65 20.19 4.08 13.63
CA GLN A 65 20.15 2.77 14.30
C GLN A 65 19.46 1.67 13.47
N LYS A 66 19.00 1.93 12.26
CA LYS A 66 18.21 0.98 11.45
C LYS A 66 16.90 0.52 12.11
N LYS A 67 16.34 1.34 12.98
CA LYS A 67 15.06 1.13 13.66
C LYS A 67 13.88 1.85 12.98
N MET A 68 14.16 2.64 11.98
CA MET A 68 13.17 3.34 11.16
C MET A 68 13.53 3.21 9.69
N ALA A 69 12.56 2.77 8.90
CA ALA A 69 12.64 2.73 7.45
C ALA A 69 11.39 3.37 6.86
N VAL A 70 11.55 4.19 5.82
CA VAL A 70 10.45 4.88 5.12
C VAL A 70 10.66 4.76 3.61
N GLY A 71 9.58 4.46 2.88
CA GLY A 71 9.56 4.44 1.42
C GLY A 71 8.37 5.23 0.89
N ILE A 72 8.56 5.97 -0.19
CA ILE A 72 7.49 6.72 -0.85
C ILE A 72 7.56 6.56 -2.36
N VAL A 73 6.38 6.50 -3.00
CA VAL A 73 6.26 6.60 -4.46
C VAL A 73 5.30 7.75 -4.76
N ASP A 74 5.76 8.74 -5.49
CA ASP A 74 4.95 9.83 -6.04
C ASP A 74 4.22 9.31 -7.28
N LEU A 75 2.89 9.35 -7.28
CA LEU A 75 2.01 8.91 -8.35
C LEU A 75 1.16 10.06 -8.90
N ASN A 76 1.53 11.33 -8.63
CA ASN A 76 0.77 12.48 -9.13
C ASN A 76 0.78 12.54 -10.66
N ASP A 77 1.88 12.12 -11.28
CA ASP A 77 1.96 11.76 -12.69
C ASP A 77 2.22 10.25 -12.82
N PRO A 78 1.20 9.43 -13.08
CA PRO A 78 1.36 7.97 -13.20
C PRO A 78 2.37 7.54 -14.27
N ASN A 79 2.52 8.33 -15.34
CA ASN A 79 3.48 8.05 -16.42
C ASN A 79 4.92 8.42 -16.06
N ASN A 80 5.10 9.23 -15.01
CA ASN A 80 6.39 9.70 -14.52
C ASN A 80 6.49 9.56 -13.00
N ALA A 81 6.11 8.42 -12.48
CA ALA A 81 6.19 8.11 -11.06
C ALA A 81 7.64 8.26 -10.55
N LYS A 82 7.80 8.68 -9.29
CA LYS A 82 9.12 8.88 -8.67
C LYS A 82 9.18 8.10 -7.36
N PHE A 83 10.34 7.53 -7.07
CA PHE A 83 10.58 6.70 -5.89
C PHE A 83 11.71 7.28 -5.03
N ALA A 84 11.52 7.23 -3.70
CA ALA A 84 12.56 7.54 -2.72
C ALA A 84 12.39 6.65 -1.47
N ARG A 85 13.50 6.44 -0.73
CA ARG A 85 13.52 5.55 0.43
C ARG A 85 14.63 5.88 1.42
N VAL A 86 14.37 5.67 2.70
CA VAL A 86 15.39 5.69 3.76
C VAL A 86 15.41 4.31 4.41
N ASN A 87 16.59 3.71 4.54
CA ASN A 87 16.77 2.30 4.98
C ASN A 87 15.96 1.30 4.15
N GLY A 88 15.78 1.58 2.85
CA GLY A 88 14.80 0.92 1.98
C GLY A 88 14.89 -0.59 1.93
N ASN A 89 16.10 -1.15 1.87
CA ASN A 89 16.35 -2.59 1.79
C ASN A 89 16.66 -3.22 3.15
N TYR A 90 16.54 -2.47 4.25
CA TYR A 90 16.74 -3.04 5.58
C TYR A 90 15.47 -3.78 6.02
N MET A 91 15.54 -5.11 6.04
CA MET A 91 14.42 -5.96 6.40
C MET A 91 14.20 -5.93 7.92
N MET A 92 12.94 -5.73 8.32
CA MET A 92 12.48 -5.68 9.69
C MET A 92 11.32 -6.64 9.93
N TYR A 93 11.12 -7.02 11.19
CA TYR A 93 9.86 -7.67 11.59
C TYR A 93 8.70 -6.67 11.40
N ALA A 94 7.69 -7.09 10.67
CA ALA A 94 6.62 -6.18 10.20
C ALA A 94 5.21 -6.53 10.72
N ALA A 95 5.13 -7.44 11.70
CA ALA A 95 3.88 -7.86 12.33
C ALA A 95 2.80 -8.27 11.30
N SER A 96 1.65 -7.58 11.26
CA SER A 96 0.55 -7.92 10.36
C SER A 96 0.63 -7.27 8.97
N LEU A 97 1.64 -6.45 8.67
CA LEU A 97 1.78 -5.85 7.34
C LEU A 97 1.95 -6.91 6.25
N PRO A 98 2.77 -8.00 6.45
CA PRO A 98 2.95 -9.03 5.43
C PRO A 98 1.69 -9.84 5.07
N LYS A 99 0.53 -9.60 5.69
CA LYS A 99 -0.76 -10.17 5.23
C LYS A 99 -1.09 -9.81 3.77
N ILE A 100 -0.46 -8.76 3.23
CA ILE A 100 -0.53 -8.46 1.78
C ILE A 100 0.10 -9.57 0.92
N ALA A 101 1.11 -10.28 1.42
CA ALA A 101 1.68 -11.45 0.74
C ALA A 101 0.67 -12.61 0.69
N ILE A 102 -0.08 -12.84 1.78
CA ILE A 102 -1.15 -13.85 1.81
C ILE A 102 -2.25 -13.48 0.81
N LEU A 103 -2.63 -12.20 0.74
CA LEU A 103 -3.63 -11.71 -0.21
C LEU A 103 -3.20 -11.96 -1.67
N LEU A 104 -1.96 -11.63 -2.02
CA LEU A 104 -1.43 -11.88 -3.36
C LEU A 104 -1.39 -13.37 -3.67
N SER A 105 -0.91 -14.20 -2.76
CA SER A 105 -0.84 -15.65 -2.93
C SER A 105 -2.23 -16.28 -3.08
N ALA A 106 -3.22 -15.77 -2.36
CA ALA A 106 -4.61 -16.19 -2.53
C ALA A 106 -5.16 -15.83 -3.90
N MET A 107 -4.90 -14.63 -4.40
CA MET A 107 -5.33 -14.20 -5.73
C MET A 107 -4.63 -14.97 -6.86
N ASP A 108 -3.35 -15.28 -6.70
CA ASP A 108 -2.59 -16.13 -7.62
C ASP A 108 -3.17 -17.57 -7.65
N ALA A 109 -3.43 -18.15 -6.48
CA ALA A 109 -4.02 -19.48 -6.36
C ALA A 109 -5.45 -19.54 -6.94
N ILE A 110 -6.26 -18.50 -6.73
CA ILE A 110 -7.60 -18.40 -7.32
C ILE A 110 -7.52 -18.29 -8.85
N ASP A 111 -6.60 -17.50 -9.37
CA ASP A 111 -6.44 -17.31 -10.82
C ASP A 111 -5.97 -18.58 -11.52
N LYS A 112 -5.14 -19.39 -10.85
CA LYS A 112 -4.65 -20.69 -11.30
C LYS A 112 -5.64 -21.86 -11.07
N GLY A 113 -6.77 -21.61 -10.38
CA GLY A 113 -7.75 -22.64 -10.03
C GLY A 113 -7.33 -23.55 -8.87
N GLU A 114 -6.25 -23.23 -8.17
CA GLU A 114 -5.72 -23.96 -7.01
C GLU A 114 -6.53 -23.66 -5.72
N LEU A 115 -7.16 -22.49 -5.64
CA LEU A 115 -8.05 -22.11 -4.56
C LEU A 115 -9.41 -21.68 -5.10
N ARG A 116 -10.50 -22.31 -4.62
CA ARG A 116 -11.85 -21.91 -5.00
C ARG A 116 -12.24 -20.57 -4.36
N GLU A 117 -12.69 -19.61 -5.16
CA GLU A 117 -13.13 -18.29 -4.74
C GLU A 117 -14.55 -18.34 -4.11
N THR A 118 -14.68 -18.95 -2.92
CA THR A 118 -15.97 -19.05 -2.19
C THR A 118 -16.29 -17.76 -1.42
N ALA A 119 -17.54 -17.61 -0.98
CA ALA A 119 -17.96 -16.51 -0.11
C ALA A 119 -17.14 -16.44 1.19
N GLU A 120 -16.77 -17.60 1.75
CA GLU A 120 -15.94 -17.68 2.96
C GLU A 120 -14.51 -17.20 2.70
N VAL A 121 -13.88 -17.61 1.60
CA VAL A 121 -12.54 -17.16 1.20
C VAL A 121 -12.53 -15.64 1.00
N LYS A 122 -13.54 -15.08 0.31
CA LYS A 122 -13.68 -13.63 0.14
C LYS A 122 -13.82 -12.90 1.47
N LYS A 123 -14.64 -13.42 2.38
CA LYS A 123 -14.82 -12.88 3.73
C LYS A 123 -13.51 -12.91 4.51
N ASP A 124 -12.78 -14.02 4.49
CA ASP A 124 -11.51 -14.15 5.21
C ASP A 124 -10.45 -13.18 4.65
N MET A 125 -10.32 -13.04 3.33
CA MET A 125 -9.42 -12.05 2.73
C MET A 125 -9.78 -10.62 3.17
N ARG A 126 -11.08 -10.26 3.18
CA ARG A 126 -11.51 -8.93 3.63
C ARG A 126 -11.23 -8.70 5.10
N LEU A 127 -11.57 -9.62 6.00
CA LEU A 127 -11.31 -9.51 7.45
C LEU A 127 -9.81 -9.43 7.75
N MET A 128 -9.02 -10.28 7.09
CA MET A 128 -7.56 -10.30 7.20
C MET A 128 -6.94 -8.93 6.89
N ILE A 129 -7.45 -8.22 5.90
CA ILE A 129 -6.89 -6.94 5.48
C ILE A 129 -7.52 -5.78 6.24
N SER A 130 -8.85 -5.62 6.24
CA SER A 130 -9.52 -4.43 6.79
C SER A 130 -9.44 -4.34 8.32
N LYS A 131 -9.65 -5.47 9.01
CA LYS A 131 -9.61 -5.59 10.48
C LYS A 131 -8.29 -6.13 11.00
N SER A 132 -7.41 -6.57 10.10
CA SER A 132 -6.18 -7.28 10.48
C SER A 132 -6.45 -8.55 11.30
N ASP A 133 -7.58 -9.22 11.05
CA ASP A 133 -8.02 -10.41 11.80
C ASP A 133 -6.99 -11.54 11.70
N ASN A 134 -6.55 -12.06 12.86
CA ASN A 134 -5.52 -13.08 12.95
C ASN A 134 -6.08 -14.47 12.64
N GLN A 135 -7.33 -14.75 12.99
CA GLN A 135 -7.94 -16.06 12.72
C GLN A 135 -8.22 -16.22 11.23
N ALA A 136 -8.76 -15.18 10.57
CA ALA A 136 -8.93 -15.17 9.12
C ALA A 136 -7.58 -15.34 8.40
N SER A 137 -6.53 -14.67 8.88
CA SER A 137 -5.16 -14.82 8.34
C SER A 137 -4.64 -16.25 8.47
N THR A 138 -4.85 -16.88 9.62
CA THR A 138 -4.45 -18.28 9.88
C THR A 138 -5.21 -19.21 8.97
N ARG A 139 -6.53 -19.07 8.82
CA ARG A 139 -7.31 -19.88 7.89
C ARG A 139 -6.84 -19.72 6.44
N MET A 140 -6.46 -18.53 6.03
CA MET A 140 -5.92 -18.30 4.68
C MET A 140 -4.56 -18.98 4.49
N ILE A 141 -3.65 -18.90 5.49
CA ILE A 141 -2.36 -19.63 5.47
C ILE A 141 -2.61 -21.13 5.39
N ASP A 142 -3.56 -21.67 6.18
CA ASP A 142 -3.87 -23.10 6.21
C ASP A 142 -4.43 -23.63 4.87
N ARG A 143 -5.15 -22.77 4.12
CA ARG A 143 -5.64 -23.10 2.77
C ARG A 143 -4.55 -23.06 1.71
N LEU A 144 -3.56 -22.18 1.86
CA LEU A 144 -2.51 -21.96 0.87
C LEU A 144 -1.27 -22.83 1.09
N GLY A 145 -0.89 -23.02 2.35
CA GLY A 145 0.42 -23.54 2.74
C GLY A 145 1.54 -22.47 2.66
N TYR A 146 2.61 -22.68 3.41
CA TYR A 146 3.77 -21.77 3.38
C TYR A 146 4.52 -21.84 2.07
N GLU A 147 4.60 -23.03 1.47
CA GLU A 147 5.28 -23.27 0.19
C GLU A 147 4.66 -22.45 -0.94
N LYS A 148 3.33 -22.34 -0.97
CA LYS A 148 2.65 -21.50 -1.95
C LYS A 148 2.95 -20.02 -1.73
N ILE A 149 2.93 -19.54 -0.48
CA ILE A 149 3.22 -18.14 -0.15
C ILE A 149 4.68 -17.82 -0.50
N GLU A 150 5.63 -18.68 -0.14
CA GLU A 150 7.03 -18.56 -0.49
C GLU A 150 7.24 -18.52 -2.01
N ALA A 151 6.67 -19.49 -2.73
CA ALA A 151 6.78 -19.56 -4.19
C ALA A 151 6.31 -18.27 -4.88
N VAL A 152 5.23 -17.64 -4.39
CA VAL A 152 4.77 -16.35 -4.94
C VAL A 152 5.69 -15.19 -4.54
N MET A 153 6.25 -15.19 -3.33
CA MET A 153 7.16 -14.12 -2.91
C MET A 153 8.52 -14.17 -3.62
N THR A 154 8.98 -15.37 -3.98
CA THR A 154 10.25 -15.61 -4.68
C THR A 154 10.10 -15.77 -6.20
N ASP A 155 8.86 -15.71 -6.74
CA ASP A 155 8.60 -15.80 -8.17
C ASP A 155 9.38 -14.71 -8.93
N PRO A 156 10.16 -15.04 -9.97
CA PRO A 156 10.90 -14.06 -10.78
C PRO A 156 10.05 -12.94 -11.36
N LYS A 157 8.75 -13.16 -11.55
CA LYS A 157 7.80 -12.12 -11.97
C LYS A 157 7.70 -11.00 -10.93
N TYR A 158 7.78 -11.35 -9.63
CA TYR A 158 7.54 -10.40 -8.54
C TYR A 158 8.80 -10.08 -7.75
N GLU A 159 9.61 -11.08 -7.40
CA GLU A 159 10.83 -10.94 -6.57
C GLU A 159 10.57 -10.11 -5.30
N PHE A 160 9.44 -10.36 -4.62
CA PHE A 160 9.13 -9.65 -3.37
C PHE A 160 9.99 -10.09 -2.19
N TYR A 161 10.66 -11.22 -2.34
CA TYR A 161 11.71 -11.67 -1.44
C TYR A 161 12.94 -12.08 -2.27
N ASP A 162 14.04 -11.38 -2.05
CA ASP A 162 15.32 -11.63 -2.72
C ASP A 162 16.46 -11.57 -1.70
N GLN A 163 17.09 -12.71 -1.47
CA GLN A 163 18.20 -12.83 -0.51
C GLN A 163 19.38 -11.94 -0.86
N GLN A 164 19.69 -11.78 -2.14
CA GLN A 164 20.84 -10.98 -2.62
C GLN A 164 20.61 -9.48 -2.39
N HIS A 165 19.35 -9.04 -2.30
CA HIS A 165 19.00 -7.63 -2.14
C HIS A 165 18.39 -7.30 -0.76
N GLY A 166 18.70 -8.11 0.26
CA GLY A 166 18.32 -7.82 1.65
C GLY A 166 16.97 -8.37 2.08
N GLY A 167 16.42 -9.33 1.37
CA GLY A 167 15.16 -9.98 1.67
C GLY A 167 13.95 -9.19 1.17
N GLY A 168 12.86 -9.19 1.93
CA GLY A 168 11.64 -8.51 1.50
C GLY A 168 10.40 -8.93 2.28
N LEU A 169 9.30 -9.18 1.55
CA LEU A 169 8.05 -9.65 2.13
C LEU A 169 8.10 -11.15 2.42
N TRP A 170 7.73 -11.53 3.66
CA TRP A 170 7.69 -12.93 4.07
C TRP A 170 6.62 -13.20 5.12
N VAL A 171 5.97 -14.37 4.98
CA VAL A 171 5.04 -14.92 5.95
C VAL A 171 5.43 -16.38 6.21
N GLY A 172 6.02 -16.63 7.35
CA GLY A 172 6.51 -17.98 7.74
C GLY A 172 5.97 -18.46 9.08
N LYS A 173 4.83 -17.92 9.55
CA LYS A 173 4.15 -18.38 10.76
C LYS A 173 2.68 -17.99 10.73
N ARG A 174 1.81 -18.81 11.33
CA ARG A 174 0.41 -18.45 11.60
C ARG A 174 0.32 -17.20 12.48
N TYR A 175 -0.73 -16.41 12.29
CA TYR A 175 -1.05 -15.27 13.15
C TYR A 175 -1.81 -15.77 14.38
N GLY A 176 -1.07 -16.17 15.39
CA GLY A 176 -1.57 -16.81 16.60
C GLY A 176 -0.55 -17.80 17.14
N GLY A 177 -0.96 -18.70 18.02
CA GLY A 177 -0.11 -19.76 18.56
C GLY A 177 -0.14 -21.03 17.71
N GLY A 178 0.92 -21.84 17.84
CA GLY A 178 1.00 -23.21 17.30
C GLY A 178 1.32 -23.31 15.81
N GLY A 179 1.47 -24.54 15.35
CA GLY A 179 1.76 -24.92 13.96
C GLY A 179 3.24 -24.79 13.57
N ASP A 180 3.54 -25.35 12.41
CA ASP A 180 4.86 -25.30 11.79
C ASP A 180 5.23 -23.87 11.39
N THR A 181 6.52 -23.66 11.15
CA THR A 181 7.04 -22.36 10.70
C THR A 181 7.96 -22.54 9.51
N ASN A 182 7.87 -21.60 8.59
CA ASN A 182 8.77 -21.43 7.44
C ASN A 182 9.37 -20.02 7.49
N ARG A 183 10.35 -19.82 8.41
CA ARG A 183 10.93 -18.49 8.63
C ARG A 183 11.86 -18.10 7.50
N GLU A 184 11.93 -16.78 7.23
CA GLU A 184 12.79 -16.27 6.17
C GLU A 184 14.29 -16.55 6.50
N PRO A 185 15.11 -16.87 5.47
CA PRO A 185 16.44 -17.45 5.71
C PRO A 185 17.52 -16.46 6.13
N LEU A 186 17.37 -15.14 5.94
CA LEU A 186 18.43 -14.17 6.24
C LEU A 186 18.53 -13.77 7.72
N LYS A 187 17.39 -13.53 8.36
CA LYS A 187 17.29 -13.04 9.76
C LYS A 187 16.40 -13.91 10.64
N ASN A 188 15.89 -15.01 10.10
CA ASN A 188 15.00 -15.92 10.82
C ASN A 188 13.72 -15.24 11.34
N LEU A 189 13.21 -14.23 10.62
CA LEU A 189 11.97 -13.55 10.96
C LEU A 189 10.76 -14.35 10.48
N SER A 190 9.69 -14.34 11.28
CA SER A 190 8.44 -15.03 10.91
C SER A 190 7.53 -14.18 10.00
N HIS A 191 7.61 -12.86 10.12
CA HIS A 191 6.81 -11.89 9.36
C HIS A 191 7.71 -10.72 9.04
N ALA A 192 8.21 -10.67 7.82
CA ALA A 192 9.22 -9.70 7.43
C ALA A 192 8.76 -8.78 6.30
N ALA A 193 9.32 -7.58 6.27
CA ALA A 193 9.18 -6.66 5.14
C ALA A 193 10.40 -5.75 5.00
N THR A 194 10.64 -5.29 3.77
CA THR A 194 11.40 -4.08 3.48
C THR A 194 10.46 -3.01 2.91
N VAL A 195 10.72 -1.74 3.18
CA VAL A 195 9.86 -0.68 2.62
C VAL A 195 9.95 -0.62 1.09
N THR A 196 11.10 -0.98 0.50
CA THR A 196 11.26 -1.06 -0.96
C THR A 196 10.30 -2.07 -1.57
N GLN A 197 10.25 -3.29 -1.04
CA GLN A 197 9.40 -4.34 -1.62
C GLN A 197 7.91 -4.08 -1.35
N VAL A 198 7.56 -3.44 -0.23
CA VAL A 198 6.18 -3.02 0.02
C VAL A 198 5.78 -1.87 -0.92
N CYS A 199 6.64 -0.88 -1.15
CA CYS A 199 6.39 0.16 -2.18
C CYS A 199 6.20 -0.48 -3.56
N ARG A 200 7.03 -1.46 -3.93
CA ARG A 200 6.92 -2.18 -5.20
C ARG A 200 5.61 -2.95 -5.31
N TYR A 201 5.16 -3.60 -4.23
CA TYR A 201 3.87 -4.27 -4.17
C TYR A 201 2.72 -3.31 -4.52
N TYR A 202 2.64 -2.17 -3.83
CA TYR A 202 1.59 -1.18 -4.09
C TYR A 202 1.70 -0.54 -5.48
N TYR A 203 2.92 -0.31 -5.96
CA TYR A 203 3.15 0.23 -7.29
C TYR A 203 2.65 -0.73 -8.38
N LEU A 204 3.00 -2.00 -8.31
CA LEU A 204 2.51 -3.02 -9.23
C LEU A 204 0.99 -3.21 -9.08
N LEU A 205 0.45 -3.18 -7.87
CA LEU A 205 -0.98 -3.26 -7.60
C LEU A 205 -1.74 -2.11 -8.27
N ALA A 206 -1.27 -0.87 -8.09
CA ALA A 206 -1.88 0.32 -8.67
C ALA A 206 -1.84 0.33 -10.22
N ASN A 207 -0.91 -0.39 -10.81
CA ASN A 207 -0.75 -0.54 -12.26
C ASN A 207 -1.36 -1.85 -12.81
N GLY A 208 -2.15 -2.58 -12.03
CA GLY A 208 -2.83 -3.78 -12.50
C GLY A 208 -1.91 -5.00 -12.74
N GLN A 209 -0.67 -4.97 -12.22
CA GLN A 209 0.39 -5.95 -12.53
C GLN A 209 0.47 -7.12 -11.53
N LEU A 210 -0.29 -7.09 -10.43
CA LEU A 210 -0.34 -8.22 -9.50
C LEU A 210 -1.33 -9.28 -9.98
N VAL A 211 -0.82 -10.45 -10.33
CA VAL A 211 -1.50 -11.55 -11.04
C VAL A 211 -1.93 -11.11 -12.43
N ASN A 212 -2.99 -10.31 -12.50
CA ASN A 212 -3.51 -9.61 -13.68
C ASN A 212 -4.37 -8.41 -13.25
N GLU A 213 -4.87 -7.63 -14.20
CA GLU A 213 -5.67 -6.43 -13.94
C GLU A 213 -6.95 -6.74 -13.13
N LYS A 214 -7.66 -7.83 -13.45
CA LYS A 214 -8.87 -8.25 -12.72
C LYS A 214 -8.56 -8.53 -11.25
N ARG A 215 -7.50 -9.26 -10.97
CA ARG A 215 -7.10 -9.63 -9.60
C ARG A 215 -6.54 -8.43 -8.84
N SER A 216 -5.80 -7.55 -9.51
CA SER A 216 -5.36 -6.29 -8.93
C SER A 216 -6.53 -5.41 -8.50
N LYS A 217 -7.57 -5.26 -9.33
CA LYS A 217 -8.80 -4.55 -8.96
C LYS A 217 -9.51 -5.19 -7.76
N GLN A 218 -9.58 -6.52 -7.71
CA GLN A 218 -10.15 -7.22 -6.56
C GLN A 218 -9.34 -6.98 -5.27
N MET A 219 -8.01 -7.01 -5.34
CA MET A 219 -7.14 -6.69 -4.21
C MET A 219 -7.32 -5.24 -3.73
N LEU A 220 -7.38 -4.28 -4.65
CA LEU A 220 -7.66 -2.89 -4.31
C LEU A 220 -9.01 -2.77 -3.56
N ASN A 221 -10.08 -3.39 -4.06
CA ASN A 221 -11.38 -3.38 -3.39
C ASN A 221 -11.35 -4.00 -1.98
N ILE A 222 -10.50 -5.02 -1.76
CA ILE A 222 -10.31 -5.63 -0.44
C ILE A 222 -9.51 -4.69 0.49
N MET A 223 -8.58 -3.91 -0.04
CA MET A 223 -7.70 -3.02 0.73
C MET A 223 -8.30 -1.63 0.98
N GLU A 224 -9.32 -1.26 0.20
CA GLU A 224 -10.01 0.03 0.32
C GLU A 224 -10.85 0.10 1.61
N ASN A 225 -11.03 1.31 2.12
CA ASN A 225 -11.80 1.59 3.31
C ASN A 225 -11.35 0.74 4.53
N PRO A 226 -10.14 0.98 5.05
CA PRO A 226 -9.62 0.27 6.21
C PRO A 226 -10.47 0.54 7.45
N GLU A 227 -10.83 -0.51 8.19
CA GLU A 227 -11.64 -0.38 9.41
C GLU A 227 -10.83 0.05 10.65
N LEU A 228 -9.51 0.06 10.55
CA LEU A 228 -8.61 0.48 11.64
C LEU A 228 -8.11 1.91 11.38
N HIS A 229 -8.69 2.89 12.08
CA HIS A 229 -8.41 4.31 11.93
C HIS A 229 -7.27 4.80 12.83
N HIS A 230 -6.12 4.14 12.77
CA HIS A 230 -4.89 4.49 13.50
C HIS A 230 -3.73 4.75 12.53
N LYS A 231 -2.57 5.21 13.03
CA LYS A 231 -1.35 5.45 12.23
C LYS A 231 -1.61 6.42 11.06
N PHE A 232 -1.24 6.07 9.81
CA PHE A 232 -1.45 6.95 8.64
C PHE A 232 -2.90 7.37 8.48
N VAL A 233 -3.85 6.44 8.63
CA VAL A 233 -5.28 6.71 8.44
C VAL A 233 -5.77 7.75 9.44
N ASN A 234 -5.34 7.72 10.70
CA ASN A 234 -5.73 8.71 11.70
C ASN A 234 -5.42 10.16 11.29
N THR A 235 -4.30 10.35 10.60
CA THR A 235 -3.92 11.68 10.11
C THR A 235 -4.64 12.01 8.81
N LEU A 236 -4.73 11.03 7.90
CA LEU A 236 -5.37 11.22 6.58
C LEU A 236 -6.87 11.48 6.68
N ASP A 237 -7.58 10.85 7.62
CA ASP A 237 -9.00 11.15 7.90
C ASP A 237 -9.26 12.64 8.18
N LYS A 238 -8.27 13.32 8.77
CA LYS A 238 -8.37 14.75 9.13
C LYS A 238 -7.97 15.70 8.00
N ILE A 239 -6.98 15.30 7.18
CA ILE A 239 -6.39 16.22 6.19
C ILE A 239 -6.76 15.87 4.74
N ALA A 240 -7.30 14.69 4.51
CA ALA A 240 -7.70 14.18 3.19
C ALA A 240 -8.95 13.28 3.28
N PRO A 241 -10.07 13.75 3.88
CA PRO A 241 -11.24 12.91 4.20
C PRO A 241 -11.94 12.33 2.97
N THR A 242 -11.69 12.88 1.77
CA THR A 242 -12.27 12.42 0.50
C THR A 242 -11.33 11.53 -0.29
N ALA A 243 -10.10 11.31 0.18
CA ALA A 243 -9.15 10.43 -0.51
C ALA A 243 -9.53 8.95 -0.34
N ARG A 244 -9.40 8.18 -1.41
CA ARG A 244 -9.48 6.72 -1.33
C ARG A 244 -8.20 6.20 -0.69
N LEU A 245 -8.34 5.34 0.31
CA LEU A 245 -7.23 4.81 1.09
C LEU A 245 -7.19 3.28 0.97
N PHE A 246 -6.09 2.75 0.48
CA PHE A 246 -5.83 1.32 0.34
C PHE A 246 -4.69 0.95 1.27
N ARG A 247 -4.95 0.16 2.30
CA ARG A 247 -4.03 0.09 3.43
C ARG A 247 -3.83 -1.31 4.00
N LYS A 248 -2.63 -1.54 4.54
CA LYS A 248 -2.35 -2.61 5.52
C LYS A 248 -1.35 -2.16 6.57
N SER A 249 -1.67 -2.44 7.84
CA SER A 249 -0.82 -2.12 9.00
C SER A 249 -0.41 -3.35 9.78
N GLY A 250 0.56 -3.20 10.68
CA GLY A 250 0.96 -4.19 11.65
C GLY A 250 1.47 -3.58 12.95
N SER A 251 1.24 -4.25 14.08
CA SER A 251 1.78 -3.90 15.40
C SER A 251 2.08 -5.15 16.20
N TRP A 252 3.25 -5.17 16.82
CA TRP A 252 3.65 -6.19 17.77
C TRP A 252 4.76 -5.67 18.68
N ARG A 253 4.52 -5.55 19.97
CA ARG A 253 5.46 -4.94 20.92
C ARG A 253 5.93 -3.55 20.44
N THR A 254 7.24 -3.36 20.24
CA THR A 254 7.83 -2.12 19.71
C THR A 254 7.78 -2.00 18.18
N TYR A 255 7.43 -3.09 17.47
CA TYR A 255 7.35 -3.08 16.01
C TYR A 255 6.02 -2.52 15.53
N HIS A 256 6.09 -1.41 14.83
CA HIS A 256 4.97 -0.76 14.17
C HIS A 256 5.24 -0.63 12.67
N SER A 257 4.30 -1.08 11.88
CA SER A 257 4.36 -0.95 10.43
C SER A 257 3.07 -0.37 9.87
N ASP A 258 3.16 0.37 8.79
CA ASP A 258 2.01 0.80 8.01
C ASP A 258 2.40 0.97 6.56
N SER A 259 1.45 0.69 5.66
CA SER A 259 1.60 0.86 4.22
C SER A 259 0.28 1.29 3.62
N ILE A 260 0.31 2.30 2.78
CA ILE A 260 -0.89 2.90 2.21
C ILE A 260 -0.64 3.41 0.80
N LEU A 261 -1.61 3.17 -0.07
CA LEU A 261 -1.80 3.93 -1.30
C LEU A 261 -2.89 4.96 -1.03
N VAL A 262 -2.54 6.23 -1.17
CA VAL A 262 -3.44 7.37 -1.06
C VAL A 262 -3.81 7.82 -2.48
N TRP A 263 -5.11 7.92 -2.75
CA TRP A 263 -5.61 8.37 -4.04
C TRP A 263 -6.61 9.50 -3.85
N GLY A 264 -6.07 10.72 -3.76
CA GLY A 264 -6.84 11.94 -3.59
C GLY A 264 -7.33 12.52 -4.91
N ASN A 265 -8.39 13.32 -4.83
CA ASN A 265 -8.89 14.11 -5.95
C ASN A 265 -8.02 15.34 -6.22
N GLU A 266 -7.34 15.83 -5.17
CA GLU A 266 -6.44 16.98 -5.28
C GLU A 266 -5.10 16.58 -5.89
N PRO A 267 -4.47 17.48 -6.69
CA PRO A 267 -3.06 17.33 -7.05
C PRO A 267 -2.19 17.14 -5.80
N ASN A 268 -1.12 16.36 -5.91
CA ASN A 268 -0.15 16.07 -4.85
C ASN A 268 -0.60 15.12 -3.74
N ARG A 269 -1.75 14.44 -3.90
CA ARG A 269 -2.23 13.42 -2.97
C ARG A 269 -2.44 12.07 -3.63
N ARG A 270 -1.61 11.72 -4.60
CA ARG A 270 -1.56 10.39 -5.20
C ARG A 270 -0.18 9.82 -4.94
N TYR A 271 -0.07 9.00 -3.92
CA TYR A 271 1.23 8.46 -3.50
C TYR A 271 1.10 7.15 -2.73
N ILE A 272 2.20 6.41 -2.69
CA ILE A 272 2.40 5.26 -1.80
C ILE A 272 3.30 5.72 -0.66
N LEU A 273 2.95 5.35 0.57
CA LEU A 273 3.76 5.59 1.75
C LEU A 273 3.86 4.31 2.58
N VAL A 274 5.09 3.94 2.93
CA VAL A 274 5.41 2.77 3.75
C VAL A 274 6.35 3.18 4.87
N ALA A 275 6.08 2.71 6.09
CA ALA A 275 6.96 2.89 7.23
C ALA A 275 7.06 1.61 8.06
N LEU A 276 8.29 1.29 8.48
CA LEU A 276 8.61 0.25 9.46
C LEU A 276 9.38 0.90 10.60
N ILE A 277 8.87 0.76 11.82
CA ILE A 277 9.42 1.40 13.04
C ILE A 277 9.60 0.35 14.13
N ASP A 278 10.77 0.31 14.75
CA ASP A 278 11.04 -0.44 15.98
C ASP A 278 11.26 0.55 17.13
N ASP A 279 10.15 1.04 17.68
CA ASP A 279 10.12 1.96 18.82
C ASP A 279 8.75 1.88 19.50
N ALA A 280 8.70 1.98 20.81
CA ALA A 280 7.45 1.94 21.58
C ALA A 280 6.47 3.06 21.17
N GLY A 281 6.96 4.23 20.73
CA GLY A 281 6.20 5.35 20.20
C GLY A 281 5.87 5.23 18.70
N GLY A 282 6.15 4.09 18.07
CA GLY A 282 6.09 3.92 16.60
C GLY A 282 4.73 4.20 15.99
N GLU A 283 3.63 3.99 16.71
CA GLU A 283 2.30 4.37 16.22
C GLU A 283 2.19 5.89 16.04
N GLN A 284 2.64 6.67 17.03
CA GLN A 284 2.60 8.13 16.94
C GLN A 284 3.57 8.64 15.87
N ILE A 285 4.77 8.07 15.78
CA ILE A 285 5.73 8.41 14.72
C ILE A 285 5.08 8.24 13.34
N ILE A 286 4.38 7.13 13.11
CA ILE A 286 3.70 6.87 11.83
C ILE A 286 2.58 7.90 11.57
N ARG A 287 1.81 8.31 12.58
CA ARG A 287 0.84 9.41 12.44
C ARG A 287 1.49 10.70 12.00
N ASP A 288 2.61 11.03 12.62
CA ASP A 288 3.32 12.30 12.40
C ASP A 288 4.07 12.34 11.06
N LEU A 289 4.39 11.19 10.47
CA LEU A 289 5.09 11.08 9.19
C LEU A 289 4.32 11.64 7.99
N VAL A 290 2.98 11.59 7.99
CA VAL A 290 2.16 11.97 6.82
C VAL A 290 2.46 13.39 6.36
N LYS A 291 2.43 14.36 7.27
CA LYS A 291 2.64 15.78 6.91
C LYS A 291 4.04 16.09 6.36
N PRO A 292 5.15 15.63 6.98
CA PRO A 292 6.49 15.76 6.40
C PRO A 292 6.62 15.11 5.02
N VAL A 293 6.05 13.92 4.83
CA VAL A 293 6.06 13.24 3.54
C VAL A 293 5.31 14.05 2.47
N GLU A 294 4.11 14.56 2.76
CA GLU A 294 3.39 15.42 1.82
C GLU A 294 4.17 16.70 1.50
N ARG A 295 4.93 17.28 2.46
CA ARG A 295 5.84 18.40 2.16
C ARG A 295 6.97 18.00 1.22
N ALA A 296 7.56 16.81 1.41
CA ALA A 296 8.60 16.30 0.51
C ALA A 296 8.10 16.12 -0.92
N LEU A 297 6.88 15.60 -1.09
CA LEU A 297 6.21 15.42 -2.38
C LEU A 297 5.96 16.78 -3.07
N ARG A 298 5.36 17.75 -2.37
CA ARG A 298 5.09 19.09 -2.92
C ARG A 298 6.36 19.81 -3.37
N ASN A 299 7.44 19.75 -2.62
CA ASN A 299 8.71 20.36 -2.97
C ASN A 299 9.41 19.71 -4.17
N THR A 300 8.91 18.58 -4.63
CA THR A 300 9.41 17.90 -5.82
C THR A 300 8.77 18.44 -7.10
N LEU A 301 7.66 19.15 -6.99
CA LEU A 301 6.94 19.74 -8.13
C LEU A 301 7.45 21.15 -8.50
N LEU A 302 8.11 21.83 -7.58
CA LEU A 302 8.76 23.13 -7.77
C LEU A 302 10.19 22.95 -8.28
#